data_2e9400ae31854729189d4f1248d1e6a7
#
_entry.id   2e9400ae31854729189d4f1248d1e6a7
#
_cell.length_a   1.000
_cell.length_b   1.000
_cell.length_c   1.000
_cell.angle_alpha   90.00
_cell.angle_beta   90.00
_cell.angle_gamma   90.00
#
_symmetry.space_group_name_H-M   'P 1'
#
loop_
_entity.id
_entity.type
_entity.pdbx_description
1 polymer ?
#
loop_
_entity_poly.entity_id
_entity_poly.type
_entity_poly.pdbx_seq_one_letter_code
_entity_poly.pdbx_strand_id
1 'polypeptide(L)'
;MIGLGIFILTLIVSVFVAMSTKGNMFKITQDRYSGEQKTFNVSWLVKPIGIFVIGLLLSLIQPFTLERIDTGYKGLKVNLTGGARGVSDYQYKTGWVLYNSWTEQVKEFPLYQQHIEYDEQTVITKGGFAATIKPSFNYSLREDAIGGMFENLRLDIRAIEQGWLKNAIVSSVNDVANRWEVDAIFNQREQFEAAIVTECNKRVSQWFEVSQLRTNIIPPTSLQQAIEGKTKAVQEAQAAQQRTLVAEAEAKEKIAIARGDSAKTIINANAAALSMKIKQKELTPLYVEFVKASAWDGKLPTTVAGGSGTFLNIKQ
;
A
#
# COMPACT_ATOMS: atom_id res chain seq x y z
N MET A 1 25.62 -12.29 28.09
CA MET A 1 26.64 -13.29 27.62
C MET A 1 27.98 -13.16 28.36
N ILE A 2 28.47 -11.98 28.65
CA ILE A 2 29.77 -11.77 29.34
C ILE A 2 29.78 -12.40 30.74
N GLY A 3 28.72 -12.26 31.55
CA GLY A 3 28.62 -12.88 32.87
C GLY A 3 28.72 -14.40 32.86
N LEU A 4 28.11 -15.06 31.87
CA LEU A 4 28.22 -16.51 31.70
C LEU A 4 29.65 -16.90 31.36
N GLY A 5 30.36 -16.11 30.56
CA GLY A 5 31.78 -16.30 30.24
C GLY A 5 32.67 -16.18 31.49
N ILE A 6 32.45 -15.14 32.33
CA ILE A 6 33.13 -14.92 33.60
C ILE A 6 32.88 -16.11 34.56
N PHE A 7 31.62 -16.56 34.67
CA PHE A 7 31.24 -17.71 35.48
C PHE A 7 31.96 -18.99 35.09
N ILE A 8 31.96 -19.32 33.78
CA ILE A 8 32.65 -20.49 33.27
C ILE A 8 34.17 -20.42 33.54
N LEU A 9 34.78 -19.26 33.28
CA LEU A 9 36.20 -19.05 33.48
C LEU A 9 36.59 -19.20 34.95
N THR A 10 35.80 -18.58 35.86
CA THR A 10 36.05 -18.67 37.33
C THR A 10 35.84 -20.11 37.85
N LEU A 11 34.88 -20.84 37.28
CA LEU A 11 34.66 -22.26 37.60
C LEU A 11 35.88 -23.08 37.19
N ILE A 12 36.40 -22.91 35.97
CA ILE A 12 37.63 -23.60 35.50
C ILE A 12 38.81 -23.28 36.39
N VAL A 13 39.05 -21.99 36.72
CA VAL A 13 40.14 -21.57 37.57
C VAL A 13 40.00 -22.15 38.98
N SER A 14 38.76 -22.12 39.54
CA SER A 14 38.50 -22.72 40.87
C SER A 14 38.77 -24.21 40.92
N VAL A 15 38.36 -24.97 39.88
CA VAL A 15 38.65 -26.41 39.77
C VAL A 15 40.14 -26.66 39.61
N PHE A 16 40.83 -25.86 38.79
CA PHE A 16 42.30 -25.97 38.65
C PHE A 16 43.05 -25.74 39.94
N VAL A 17 42.66 -24.67 40.70
CA VAL A 17 43.25 -24.39 42.02
C VAL A 17 42.93 -25.50 43.04
N ALA A 18 41.71 -26.06 43.01
CA ALA A 18 41.34 -27.19 43.85
C ALA A 18 42.19 -28.42 43.54
N MET A 19 42.44 -28.70 42.26
CA MET A 19 43.32 -29.81 41.85
C MET A 19 44.77 -29.57 42.31
N SER A 20 45.30 -28.36 42.19
CA SER A 20 46.65 -28.00 42.63
C SER A 20 46.83 -28.05 44.17
N THR A 21 45.78 -27.73 44.92
CA THR A 21 45.82 -27.74 46.38
C THR A 21 45.45 -29.10 47.02
N LYS A 22 45.05 -30.07 46.20
CA LYS A 22 44.67 -31.43 46.66
C LYS A 22 45.75 -32.15 47.48
N GLY A 23 47.04 -31.83 47.25
CA GLY A 23 48.14 -32.35 48.01
C GLY A 23 48.11 -32.02 49.50
N ASN A 24 47.42 -30.94 49.91
CA ASN A 24 47.28 -30.47 51.27
C ASN A 24 46.02 -30.96 51.98
N MET A 25 45.32 -31.95 51.37
CA MET A 25 44.04 -32.48 51.87
C MET A 25 44.19 -33.21 53.21
N PHE A 26 45.35 -33.83 53.46
CA PHE A 26 45.65 -34.49 54.71
C PHE A 26 46.84 -33.81 55.40
N LYS A 27 46.67 -33.42 56.66
CA LYS A 27 47.73 -32.91 57.51
C LYS A 27 48.14 -34.04 58.42
N ILE A 28 49.43 -34.39 58.40
CA ILE A 28 50.00 -35.33 59.31
C ILE A 28 50.33 -34.59 60.62
N THR A 29 49.62 -34.90 61.69
CA THR A 29 49.89 -34.34 63.00
C THR A 29 50.52 -35.48 63.83
N GLN A 30 51.71 -35.22 64.29
CA GLN A 30 52.47 -36.16 65.18
C GLN A 30 52.04 -35.90 66.62
N ASP A 31 51.24 -36.77 67.16
CA ASP A 31 50.81 -36.66 68.54
C ASP A 31 51.74 -37.58 69.42
N ARG A 32 52.17 -37.06 70.55
CA ARG A 32 53.20 -37.61 71.40
C ARG A 32 52.83 -39.00 72.05
N TYR A 33 51.52 -39.32 71.98
CA TYR A 33 50.98 -40.53 72.61
C TYR A 33 50.39 -41.58 71.65
N SER A 34 50.06 -41.17 70.41
CA SER A 34 49.19 -41.99 69.53
C SER A 34 49.72 -42.19 68.10
N GLY A 35 50.98 -41.82 67.82
CA GLY A 35 51.57 -42.02 66.52
C GLY A 35 51.03 -40.97 65.47
N GLU A 36 51.31 -41.22 64.18
CA GLU A 36 50.90 -40.39 63.08
C GLU A 36 49.40 -40.47 62.86
N GLN A 37 48.67 -39.40 63.12
CA GLN A 37 47.25 -39.30 62.77
C GLN A 37 47.07 -38.42 61.52
N LYS A 38 46.43 -38.95 60.51
CA LYS A 38 46.01 -38.21 59.30
C LYS A 38 44.70 -37.50 59.58
N THR A 39 44.75 -36.20 59.85
CA THR A 39 43.55 -35.36 60.02
C THR A 39 43.18 -34.73 58.69
N PHE A 40 41.90 -34.78 58.33
CA PHE A 40 41.36 -34.11 57.15
C PHE A 40 41.42 -32.59 57.34
N ASN A 41 42.15 -31.90 56.45
CA ASN A 41 42.33 -30.47 56.52
C ASN A 41 41.40 -29.75 55.54
N VAL A 42 40.35 -29.11 56.03
CA VAL A 42 39.37 -28.36 55.22
C VAL A 42 39.98 -27.12 54.59
N SER A 43 41.11 -26.62 55.12
CA SER A 43 41.71 -25.36 54.64
C SER A 43 42.16 -25.38 53.17
N TRP A 44 42.35 -26.55 52.56
CA TRP A 44 42.67 -26.65 51.13
C TRP A 44 41.52 -26.18 50.23
N LEU A 45 40.25 -26.23 50.69
CA LEU A 45 39.06 -25.79 49.97
C LEU A 45 38.83 -24.28 50.07
N VAL A 46 39.41 -23.57 51.03
CA VAL A 46 39.17 -22.16 51.28
C VAL A 46 39.54 -21.30 50.04
N LYS A 47 40.70 -21.57 49.44
CA LYS A 47 41.15 -20.84 48.25
C LYS A 47 40.26 -21.03 47.04
N PRO A 48 39.93 -22.28 46.58
CA PRO A 48 39.08 -22.48 45.44
C PRO A 48 37.63 -21.97 45.69
N ILE A 49 37.08 -22.16 46.90
CA ILE A 49 35.75 -21.64 47.24
C ILE A 49 35.77 -20.11 47.23
N GLY A 50 36.79 -19.45 47.77
CA GLY A 50 36.92 -17.99 47.73
C GLY A 50 36.96 -17.45 46.32
N ILE A 51 37.74 -18.07 45.42
CA ILE A 51 37.79 -17.71 43.97
C ILE A 51 36.44 -17.88 43.33
N PHE A 52 35.74 -18.99 43.60
CA PHE A 52 34.43 -19.27 43.05
C PHE A 52 33.38 -18.24 43.52
N VAL A 53 33.34 -17.92 44.78
CA VAL A 53 32.42 -16.91 45.37
C VAL A 53 32.68 -15.54 44.79
N ILE A 54 33.96 -15.13 44.70
CA ILE A 54 34.30 -13.82 44.07
C ILE A 54 33.89 -13.83 42.60
N GLY A 55 34.15 -14.91 41.85
CA GLY A 55 33.75 -15.00 40.46
C GLY A 55 32.24 -15.02 40.24
N LEU A 56 31.49 -15.67 41.16
CA LEU A 56 30.03 -15.66 41.15
C LEU A 56 29.51 -14.25 41.39
N LEU A 57 30.08 -13.51 42.36
CA LEU A 57 29.70 -12.10 42.59
C LEU A 57 29.99 -11.22 41.38
N LEU A 58 31.16 -11.34 40.79
CA LEU A 58 31.52 -10.60 39.57
C LEU A 58 30.59 -10.95 38.38
N SER A 59 30.18 -12.21 38.26
CA SER A 59 29.20 -12.66 37.23
C SER A 59 27.81 -12.06 37.45
N LEU A 60 27.37 -11.90 38.69
CA LEU A 60 26.08 -11.31 39.06
C LEU A 60 26.04 -9.79 38.85
N ILE A 61 27.12 -9.10 39.12
CA ILE A 61 27.20 -7.64 39.03
C ILE A 61 27.19 -7.14 37.58
N GLN A 62 27.75 -7.88 36.64
CA GLN A 62 27.80 -7.62 35.20
C GLN A 62 27.89 -6.14 34.79
N PRO A 63 28.98 -5.42 35.12
CA PRO A 63 29.09 -4.01 34.81
C PRO A 63 29.25 -3.73 33.31
N PHE A 64 29.65 -4.75 32.53
CA PHE A 64 29.87 -4.62 31.06
C PHE A 64 28.85 -5.40 30.28
N THR A 65 28.26 -4.72 29.30
CA THR A 65 27.32 -5.31 28.32
C THR A 65 27.95 -5.26 26.93
N LEU A 66 27.86 -6.38 26.22
CA LEU A 66 28.20 -6.47 24.80
C LEU A 66 26.90 -6.49 24.02
N GLU A 67 26.66 -5.46 23.25
CA GLU A 67 25.48 -5.29 22.44
C GLU A 67 25.86 -5.24 20.97
N ARG A 68 25.04 -5.84 20.11
CA ARG A 68 25.23 -5.81 18.66
C ARG A 68 24.19 -4.88 18.06
N ILE A 69 24.67 -3.81 17.45
CA ILE A 69 23.84 -2.89 16.68
C ILE A 69 23.68 -3.47 15.28
N ASP A 70 22.45 -3.76 14.87
CA ASP A 70 22.16 -4.36 13.58
C ASP A 70 22.40 -3.39 12.43
N THR A 71 22.58 -3.98 11.23
CA THR A 71 22.76 -3.19 9.99
C THR A 71 21.52 -2.35 9.73
N GLY A 72 21.74 -1.06 9.43
CA GLY A 72 20.65 -0.09 9.22
C GLY A 72 20.26 0.68 10.49
N TYR A 73 20.86 0.33 11.65
CA TYR A 73 20.72 1.10 12.88
C TYR A 73 22.00 1.84 13.22
N LYS A 74 21.85 2.96 13.89
CA LYS A 74 22.94 3.72 14.50
C LYS A 74 22.77 3.73 16.00
N GLY A 75 23.77 3.22 16.72
CA GLY A 75 23.83 3.28 18.18
C GLY A 75 24.35 4.61 18.65
N LEU A 76 23.62 5.27 19.51
CA LEU A 76 24.02 6.46 20.23
C LEU A 76 24.45 6.04 21.63
N LYS A 77 25.75 6.11 21.92
CA LYS A 77 26.32 5.84 23.25
C LYS A 77 26.36 7.14 24.05
N VAL A 78 25.68 7.16 25.18
CA VAL A 78 25.53 8.32 26.08
C VAL A 78 26.14 8.04 27.42
N ASN A 79 26.92 8.98 27.98
CA ASN A 79 27.46 8.89 29.32
C ASN A 79 26.40 9.33 30.36
N LEU A 80 26.14 8.47 31.35
CA LEU A 80 25.18 8.73 32.43
C LEU A 80 25.83 9.40 33.65
N THR A 81 27.17 9.30 33.78
CA THR A 81 27.92 9.74 34.94
C THR A 81 29.13 10.60 34.57
N GLY A 82 29.62 11.41 35.50
CA GLY A 82 30.82 12.22 35.32
C GLY A 82 30.57 13.64 34.84
N GLY A 83 31.65 14.39 34.59
CA GLY A 83 31.63 15.79 34.13
C GLY A 83 31.16 15.95 32.70
N ALA A 84 31.26 14.88 31.90
CA ALA A 84 30.71 14.74 30.53
C ALA A 84 29.29 14.14 30.54
N ARG A 85 28.56 14.27 31.60
CA ARG A 85 27.21 13.78 31.76
C ARG A 85 26.27 14.51 30.81
N GLY A 86 25.59 13.74 30.00
CA GLY A 86 24.57 14.26 29.08
C GLY A 86 25.01 14.15 27.63
N VAL A 87 24.35 14.92 26.80
CA VAL A 87 24.30 14.73 25.35
C VAL A 87 25.49 15.39 24.64
N SER A 88 26.25 16.24 25.30
CA SER A 88 27.46 16.87 24.74
C SER A 88 28.60 15.88 24.44
N ASP A 89 28.51 14.65 24.96
CA ASP A 89 29.54 13.62 24.77
C ASP A 89 28.90 12.29 24.33
N TYR A 90 28.18 12.31 23.20
CA TYR A 90 27.66 11.11 22.58
C TYR A 90 28.60 10.61 21.47
N GLN A 91 28.69 9.30 21.33
CA GLN A 91 29.46 8.66 20.28
C GLN A 91 28.57 7.77 19.44
N TYR A 92 28.70 7.89 18.12
CA TYR A 92 28.04 6.98 17.19
C TYR A 92 28.80 5.66 17.13
N LYS A 93 28.09 4.56 17.30
CA LYS A 93 28.61 3.19 17.25
C LYS A 93 27.82 2.35 16.26
N THR A 94 28.52 1.42 15.62
CA THR A 94 27.94 0.42 14.72
C THR A 94 28.60 -0.93 14.99
N GLY A 95 27.88 -2.03 14.75
CA GLY A 95 28.38 -3.37 14.99
C GLY A 95 28.42 -3.75 16.48
N TRP A 96 29.46 -4.46 16.91
CA TRP A 96 29.59 -4.88 18.30
C TRP A 96 30.08 -3.74 19.19
N VAL A 97 29.30 -3.41 20.21
CA VAL A 97 29.61 -2.34 21.16
C VAL A 97 29.71 -2.91 22.57
N LEU A 98 30.88 -2.69 23.19
CA LEU A 98 31.11 -2.99 24.60
C LEU A 98 30.96 -1.71 25.39
N TYR A 99 30.09 -1.69 26.38
CA TYR A 99 29.89 -0.55 27.22
C TYR A 99 29.61 -0.96 28.70
N ASN A 100 29.86 -0.06 29.62
CA ASN A 100 29.53 -0.24 31.01
C ASN A 100 28.10 0.23 31.29
N SER A 101 27.18 -0.75 31.48
CA SER A 101 25.75 -0.48 31.70
C SER A 101 25.42 0.39 32.93
N TRP A 102 26.37 0.58 33.84
CA TRP A 102 26.17 1.45 35.00
C TRP A 102 26.48 2.92 34.72
N THR A 103 27.40 3.19 33.83
CA THR A 103 27.87 4.53 33.49
C THR A 103 27.50 5.02 32.12
N GLU A 104 27.10 4.12 31.27
CA GLU A 104 26.82 4.38 29.84
C GLU A 104 25.50 3.72 29.40
N GLN A 105 24.85 4.28 28.41
CA GLN A 105 23.68 3.73 27.77
C GLN A 105 23.84 3.81 26.27
N VAL A 106 23.41 2.76 25.57
CA VAL A 106 23.32 2.77 24.12
C VAL A 106 21.86 2.82 23.71
N LYS A 107 21.52 3.73 22.80
CA LYS A 107 20.19 3.84 22.18
C LYS A 107 20.32 3.62 20.70
N GLU A 108 19.48 2.77 20.14
CA GLU A 108 19.49 2.44 18.71
C GLU A 108 18.45 3.26 17.95
N PHE A 109 18.87 3.83 16.83
CA PHE A 109 18.01 4.61 15.94
C PHE A 109 18.07 4.03 14.54
N PRO A 110 16.90 3.74 13.89
CA PRO A 110 16.86 3.23 12.54
C PRO A 110 17.23 4.33 11.55
N LEU A 111 18.13 4.03 10.61
CA LEU A 111 18.47 4.92 9.49
C LEU A 111 17.68 4.63 8.22
N TYR A 112 17.11 3.42 8.13
CA TYR A 112 16.29 3.03 6.98
C TYR A 112 14.89 3.62 7.09
N GLN A 113 14.23 3.72 5.95
CA GLN A 113 12.89 4.28 5.86
C GLN A 113 11.89 3.46 6.68
N GLN A 114 11.18 4.14 7.57
CA GLN A 114 10.13 3.59 8.41
C GLN A 114 8.78 3.96 7.87
N HIS A 115 7.79 3.09 8.04
CA HIS A 115 6.40 3.34 7.74
C HIS A 115 5.59 3.48 9.02
N ILE A 116 4.80 4.55 9.12
CA ILE A 116 3.89 4.78 10.24
C ILE A 116 2.50 5.09 9.72
N GLU A 117 1.53 4.53 10.40
CA GLU A 117 0.11 4.83 10.25
C GLU A 117 -0.43 5.30 11.60
N TYR A 118 -1.04 6.50 11.61
CA TYR A 118 -1.69 7.02 12.82
C TYR A 118 -3.18 6.76 12.78
N ASP A 119 -3.77 6.69 13.97
CA ASP A 119 -5.22 6.57 14.13
C ASP A 119 -5.96 7.74 13.50
N GLU A 120 -7.25 7.56 13.32
CA GLU A 120 -8.17 8.54 12.77
C GLU A 120 -8.11 9.86 13.54
N GLN A 121 -7.95 10.95 12.79
CA GLN A 121 -7.91 12.33 13.30
C GLN A 121 -8.99 13.15 12.61
N THR A 122 -9.74 13.91 13.38
CA THR A 122 -10.71 14.85 12.84
C THR A 122 -10.02 16.16 12.53
N VAL A 123 -10.13 16.62 11.30
CA VAL A 123 -9.60 17.90 10.83
C VAL A 123 -10.74 18.79 10.35
N ILE A 124 -10.57 20.11 10.49
CA ILE A 124 -11.53 21.09 10.01
C ILE A 124 -11.02 21.69 8.70
N THR A 125 -11.84 21.68 7.67
CA THR A 125 -11.52 22.24 6.36
C THR A 125 -11.93 23.71 6.28
N LYS A 126 -11.49 24.42 5.24
CA LYS A 126 -11.77 25.86 5.02
C LYS A 126 -13.26 26.21 5.10
N GLY A 127 -14.16 25.34 4.73
CA GLY A 127 -15.60 25.56 4.83
C GLY A 127 -16.22 25.24 6.19
N GLY A 128 -15.43 24.94 7.22
CA GLY A 128 -15.92 24.55 8.55
C GLY A 128 -16.44 23.11 8.62
N PHE A 129 -16.24 22.31 7.57
CA PHE A 129 -16.63 20.91 7.58
C PHE A 129 -15.57 20.07 8.30
N ALA A 130 -16.01 19.20 9.19
CA ALA A 130 -15.17 18.21 9.82
C ALA A 130 -14.96 17.02 8.86
N ALA A 131 -13.73 16.66 8.57
CA ALA A 131 -13.35 15.46 7.83
C ALA A 131 -12.51 14.57 8.73
N THR A 132 -12.69 13.27 8.64
CA THR A 132 -11.83 12.29 9.32
C THR A 132 -10.74 11.85 8.37
N ILE A 133 -9.50 11.90 8.83
CA ILE A 133 -8.33 11.47 8.07
C ILE A 133 -7.55 10.44 8.85
N LYS A 134 -6.93 9.50 8.15
CA LYS A 134 -6.02 8.50 8.70
C LYS A 134 -4.66 8.64 8.00
N PRO A 135 -3.75 9.46 8.54
CA PRO A 135 -2.50 9.73 7.88
C PRO A 135 -1.56 8.52 7.99
N SER A 136 -1.02 8.10 6.85
CA SER A 136 0.06 7.13 6.75
C SER A 136 1.20 7.73 5.92
N PHE A 137 2.43 7.51 6.33
CA PHE A 137 3.59 8.10 5.67
C PHE A 137 4.85 7.30 5.92
N ASN A 138 5.83 7.52 5.08
CA ASN A 138 7.17 7.03 5.28
C ASN A 138 8.06 8.17 5.77
N TYR A 139 8.96 7.86 6.70
CA TYR A 139 9.96 8.80 7.15
C TYR A 139 11.33 8.15 7.24
N SER A 140 12.37 8.92 7.12
CA SER A 140 13.75 8.56 7.44
C SER A 140 14.32 9.54 8.45
N LEU A 141 15.21 9.03 9.30
CA LEU A 141 15.92 9.83 10.27
C LEU A 141 17.21 10.36 9.67
N ARG A 142 17.50 11.63 9.84
CA ARG A 142 18.77 12.21 9.39
C ARG A 142 19.90 11.78 10.31
N GLU A 143 20.92 11.13 9.74
CA GLU A 143 22.03 10.56 10.48
C GLU A 143 22.80 11.60 11.31
N ASP A 144 23.00 12.78 10.75
CA ASP A 144 23.68 13.92 11.36
C ASP A 144 22.90 14.56 12.52
N ALA A 145 21.59 14.35 12.53
CA ALA A 145 20.66 15.01 13.44
C ALA A 145 20.29 14.17 14.69
N ILE A 146 20.67 12.89 14.74
CA ILE A 146 20.30 11.97 15.83
C ILE A 146 20.75 12.49 17.19
N GLY A 147 21.98 12.96 17.29
CA GLY A 147 22.52 13.49 18.54
C GLY A 147 21.74 14.69 19.05
N GLY A 148 21.51 15.68 18.19
CA GLY A 148 20.74 16.87 18.55
C GLY A 148 19.27 16.55 18.87
N MET A 149 18.68 15.59 18.16
CA MET A 149 17.34 15.11 18.47
C MET A 149 17.27 14.48 19.87
N PHE A 150 18.20 13.60 20.18
CA PHE A 150 18.26 12.95 21.49
C PHE A 150 18.55 13.97 22.60
N GLU A 151 19.37 14.99 22.33
CA GLU A 151 19.64 16.08 23.27
C GLU A 151 18.39 16.84 23.69
N ASN A 152 17.54 17.15 22.72
CA ASN A 152 16.33 17.93 22.95
C ASN A 152 15.18 17.09 23.53
N LEU A 153 14.98 15.86 23.03
CA LEU A 153 13.82 15.05 23.38
C LEU A 153 14.11 14.01 24.47
N ARG A 154 15.31 13.47 24.53
CA ARG A 154 15.75 12.42 25.48
C ARG A 154 14.83 11.19 25.53
N LEU A 155 14.20 10.87 24.43
CA LEU A 155 13.23 9.79 24.26
C LEU A 155 13.75 8.73 23.29
N ASP A 156 13.21 7.53 23.39
CA ASP A 156 13.39 6.48 22.37
C ASP A 156 12.62 6.83 21.11
N ILE A 157 13.02 6.25 19.97
CA ILE A 157 12.40 6.53 18.67
C ILE A 157 10.89 6.31 18.70
N ARG A 158 10.40 5.24 19.32
CA ARG A 158 8.96 4.94 19.42
C ARG A 158 8.18 5.99 20.19
N ALA A 159 8.76 6.52 21.26
CA ALA A 159 8.15 7.59 22.03
C ALA A 159 8.13 8.91 21.25
N ILE A 160 9.16 9.18 20.44
CA ILE A 160 9.22 10.34 19.55
C ILE A 160 8.17 10.21 18.44
N GLU A 161 8.00 9.05 17.85
CA GLU A 161 6.98 8.74 16.85
C GLU A 161 5.57 9.00 17.37
N GLN A 162 5.26 8.46 18.56
CA GLN A 162 3.91 8.58 19.14
C GLN A 162 3.62 9.95 19.78
N GLY A 163 4.64 10.71 20.09
CA GLY A 163 4.53 12.03 20.71
C GLY A 163 4.83 13.17 19.75
N TRP A 164 6.10 13.55 19.66
CA TRP A 164 6.54 14.74 18.95
C TRP A 164 6.24 14.69 17.45
N LEU A 165 6.58 13.58 16.78
CA LEU A 165 6.36 13.41 15.34
C LEU A 165 4.87 13.40 15.01
N LYS A 166 4.07 12.65 15.78
CA LYS A 166 2.61 12.63 15.64
C LYS A 166 2.02 14.03 15.71
N ASN A 167 2.40 14.80 16.72
CA ASN A 167 1.90 16.17 16.89
C ASN A 167 2.31 17.09 15.72
N ALA A 168 3.55 16.97 15.23
CA ALA A 168 4.02 17.73 14.08
C ALA A 168 3.24 17.40 12.80
N ILE A 169 3.00 16.12 12.54
CA ILE A 169 2.22 15.64 11.38
C ILE A 169 0.76 16.10 11.48
N VAL A 170 0.09 15.84 12.61
CA VAL A 170 -1.32 16.22 12.80
C VAL A 170 -1.50 17.73 12.69
N SER A 171 -0.58 18.53 13.26
CA SER A 171 -0.61 19.99 13.11
C SER A 171 -0.46 20.43 11.66
N SER A 172 0.49 19.82 10.92
CA SER A 172 0.70 20.14 9.51
C SER A 172 -0.53 19.80 8.66
N VAL A 173 -1.15 18.66 8.92
CA VAL A 173 -2.39 18.26 8.24
C VAL A 173 -3.51 19.24 8.52
N ASN A 174 -3.71 19.64 9.79
CA ASN A 174 -4.72 20.62 10.17
C ASN A 174 -4.50 21.98 9.49
N ASP A 175 -3.25 22.46 9.46
CA ASP A 175 -2.93 23.76 8.87
C ASP A 175 -3.16 23.78 7.35
N VAL A 176 -2.86 22.67 6.68
CA VAL A 176 -3.14 22.55 5.25
C VAL A 176 -4.64 22.37 5.03
N ALA A 177 -5.32 21.50 5.78
CA ALA A 177 -6.77 21.26 5.64
C ALA A 177 -7.57 22.55 5.82
N ASN A 178 -7.20 23.42 6.77
CA ASN A 178 -7.84 24.71 6.99
C ASN A 178 -7.75 25.68 5.79
N ARG A 179 -6.81 25.46 4.87
CA ARG A 179 -6.64 26.29 3.65
C ARG A 179 -7.38 25.74 2.45
N TRP A 180 -7.80 24.46 2.49
CA TRP A 180 -8.40 23.74 1.37
C TRP A 180 -9.89 23.53 1.58
N GLU A 181 -10.66 23.71 0.50
CA GLU A 181 -12.09 23.35 0.48
C GLU A 181 -12.24 21.84 0.34
N VAL A 182 -13.32 21.29 0.89
CA VAL A 182 -13.56 19.85 0.91
C VAL A 182 -13.53 19.25 -0.51
N ASP A 183 -14.24 19.88 -1.45
CA ASP A 183 -14.28 19.43 -2.85
C ASP A 183 -12.88 19.41 -3.50
N ALA A 184 -12.03 20.38 -3.19
CA ALA A 184 -10.67 20.44 -3.69
C ALA A 184 -9.79 19.33 -3.10
N ILE A 185 -9.99 18.97 -1.84
CA ILE A 185 -9.26 17.88 -1.18
C ILE A 185 -9.53 16.54 -1.90
N PHE A 186 -10.77 16.28 -2.33
CA PHE A 186 -11.12 15.06 -3.04
C PHE A 186 -10.68 15.07 -4.52
N ASN A 187 -10.87 16.19 -5.21
CA ASN A 187 -10.60 16.30 -6.65
C ASN A 187 -9.10 16.47 -6.96
N GLN A 188 -8.33 17.07 -6.04
CA GLN A 188 -6.90 17.40 -6.20
C GLN A 188 -6.08 16.75 -5.08
N ARG A 189 -6.39 15.52 -4.75
CA ARG A 189 -5.79 14.78 -3.62
C ARG A 189 -4.26 14.77 -3.65
N GLU A 190 -3.66 14.57 -4.81
CA GLU A 190 -2.21 14.54 -4.96
C GLU A 190 -1.57 15.88 -4.57
N GLN A 191 -2.16 17.00 -4.99
CA GLN A 191 -1.67 18.33 -4.64
C GLN A 191 -1.85 18.62 -3.14
N PHE A 192 -2.97 18.17 -2.57
CA PHE A 192 -3.22 18.27 -1.13
C PHE A 192 -2.20 17.49 -0.31
N GLU A 193 -1.94 16.23 -0.67
CA GLU A 193 -0.93 15.39 -0.01
C GLU A 193 0.49 15.98 -0.16
N ALA A 194 0.86 16.49 -1.33
CA ALA A 194 2.13 17.18 -1.56
C ALA A 194 2.28 18.46 -0.72
N ALA A 195 1.19 19.24 -0.56
CA ALA A 195 1.18 20.41 0.30
C ALA A 195 1.40 20.04 1.77
N ILE A 196 0.80 18.92 2.23
CA ILE A 196 1.02 18.41 3.59
C ILE A 196 2.47 17.97 3.78
N VAL A 197 3.05 17.20 2.85
CA VAL A 197 4.46 16.78 2.91
C VAL A 197 5.38 18.01 3.01
N THR A 198 5.11 19.04 2.22
CA THR A 198 5.89 20.28 2.25
C THR A 198 5.80 20.98 3.60
N GLU A 199 4.59 21.08 4.17
CA GLU A 199 4.37 21.71 5.48
C GLU A 199 4.97 20.86 6.61
N CYS A 200 4.84 19.52 6.54
CA CYS A 200 5.47 18.60 7.47
C CYS A 200 6.98 18.75 7.47
N ASN A 201 7.61 18.71 6.29
CA ASN A 201 9.06 18.82 6.18
C ASN A 201 9.59 20.16 6.69
N LYS A 202 8.86 21.27 6.56
CA LYS A 202 9.27 22.53 7.21
C LYS A 202 9.41 22.42 8.73
N ARG A 203 8.55 21.61 9.36
CA ARG A 203 8.54 21.46 10.84
C ARG A 203 9.51 20.41 11.32
N VAL A 204 9.66 19.31 10.56
CA VAL A 204 10.42 18.13 11.01
C VAL A 204 11.80 18.02 10.36
N SER A 205 12.12 18.82 9.33
CA SER A 205 13.37 18.73 8.54
C SER A 205 14.65 18.81 9.38
N GLN A 206 14.55 19.32 10.61
CA GLN A 206 15.66 19.36 11.54
C GLN A 206 16.16 17.94 11.89
N TRP A 207 15.25 16.95 11.99
CA TRP A 207 15.57 15.60 12.44
C TRP A 207 15.08 14.51 11.52
N PHE A 208 13.96 14.73 10.81
CA PHE A 208 13.29 13.76 9.98
C PHE A 208 13.09 14.27 8.55
N GLU A 209 13.00 13.33 7.63
CA GLU A 209 12.54 13.56 6.27
C GLU A 209 11.29 12.72 6.03
N VAL A 210 10.16 13.38 5.80
CA VAL A 210 8.87 12.74 5.55
C VAL A 210 8.63 12.63 4.05
N SER A 211 8.26 11.45 3.61
CA SER A 211 7.96 11.14 2.21
C SER A 211 6.69 10.29 2.10
N GLN A 212 6.13 10.23 0.90
CA GLN A 212 5.01 9.34 0.56
C GLN A 212 3.81 9.40 1.53
N LEU A 213 3.46 10.59 1.96
CA LEU A 213 2.30 10.77 2.82
C LEU A 213 1.02 10.48 2.05
N ARG A 214 0.17 9.66 2.65
CA ARG A 214 -1.18 9.34 2.20
C ARG A 214 -2.17 9.73 3.26
N THR A 215 -3.19 10.45 2.84
CA THR A 215 -4.33 10.79 3.69
C THR A 215 -5.51 9.91 3.29
N ASN A 216 -5.90 8.98 4.14
CA ASN A 216 -7.14 8.24 3.94
C ASN A 216 -8.28 9.10 4.48
N ILE A 217 -8.92 9.88 3.58
CA ILE A 217 -9.93 10.87 3.97
C ILE A 217 -11.29 10.21 3.94
N ILE A 218 -11.98 10.24 5.07
CA ILE A 218 -13.36 9.77 5.23
C ILE A 218 -14.25 10.99 5.33
N PRO A 219 -15.11 11.27 4.31
CA PRO A 219 -16.03 12.39 4.36
C PRO A 219 -17.11 12.18 5.42
N PRO A 220 -17.62 13.25 6.05
CA PRO A 220 -18.79 13.13 6.91
C PRO A 220 -20.00 12.63 6.10
N THR A 221 -20.86 11.87 6.75
CA THR A 221 -22.03 11.24 6.10
C THR A 221 -22.94 12.21 5.35
N SER A 222 -23.11 13.43 5.87
CA SER A 222 -23.88 14.49 5.21
C SER A 222 -23.26 14.93 3.88
N LEU A 223 -21.93 15.03 3.82
CA LEU A 223 -21.21 15.41 2.61
C LEU A 223 -21.19 14.22 1.62
N GLN A 224 -21.04 13.02 2.11
CA GLN A 224 -21.09 11.80 1.28
C GLN A 224 -22.45 11.70 0.57
N GLN A 225 -23.57 11.89 1.28
CA GLN A 225 -24.91 11.92 0.70
C GLN A 225 -25.07 13.04 -0.33
N ALA A 226 -24.53 14.23 -0.08
CA ALA A 226 -24.57 15.34 -1.03
C ALA A 226 -23.76 15.04 -2.32
N ILE A 227 -22.56 14.44 -2.18
CA ILE A 227 -21.73 14.01 -3.32
C ILE A 227 -22.42 12.92 -4.11
N GLU A 228 -22.96 11.90 -3.44
CA GLU A 228 -23.74 10.83 -4.07
C GLU A 228 -24.96 11.38 -4.84
N GLY A 229 -25.71 12.29 -4.23
CA GLY A 229 -26.84 12.97 -4.86
C GLY A 229 -26.43 13.76 -6.11
N LYS A 230 -25.35 14.54 -6.02
CA LYS A 230 -24.81 15.29 -7.16
C LYS A 230 -24.31 14.37 -8.27
N THR A 231 -23.59 13.31 -7.91
CA THR A 231 -23.09 12.32 -8.88
C THR A 231 -24.23 11.61 -9.60
N LYS A 232 -25.28 11.22 -8.86
CA LYS A 232 -26.49 10.61 -9.42
C LYS A 232 -27.20 11.56 -10.37
N ALA A 233 -27.38 12.83 -9.99
CA ALA A 233 -27.99 13.84 -10.85
C ALA A 233 -27.19 14.07 -12.15
N VAL A 234 -25.85 14.13 -12.06
CA VAL A 234 -24.99 14.25 -13.25
C VAL A 234 -25.09 13.01 -14.14
N GLN A 235 -25.07 11.81 -13.57
CA GLN A 235 -25.24 10.57 -14.32
C GLN A 235 -26.61 10.47 -15.00
N GLU A 236 -27.68 10.87 -14.32
CA GLU A 236 -29.04 10.94 -14.88
C GLU A 236 -29.12 11.93 -16.03
N ALA A 237 -28.51 13.11 -15.90
CA ALA A 237 -28.43 14.11 -16.97
C ALA A 237 -27.64 13.59 -18.19
N GLN A 238 -26.49 12.95 -17.96
CA GLN A 238 -25.72 12.33 -19.05
C GLN A 238 -26.46 11.19 -19.71
N ALA A 239 -27.13 10.34 -18.93
CA ALA A 239 -27.96 9.27 -19.47
C ALA A 239 -29.13 9.80 -20.31
N ALA A 240 -29.78 10.90 -19.89
CA ALA A 240 -30.81 11.56 -20.65
C ALA A 240 -30.27 12.12 -21.98
N GLN A 241 -29.10 12.76 -21.98
CA GLN A 241 -28.44 13.24 -23.20
C GLN A 241 -28.12 12.09 -24.16
N GLN A 242 -27.57 11.00 -23.64
CA GLN A 242 -27.27 9.80 -24.45
C GLN A 242 -28.55 9.20 -25.07
N ARG A 243 -29.64 9.11 -24.31
CA ARG A 243 -30.93 8.64 -24.85
C ARG A 243 -31.44 9.52 -25.96
N THR A 244 -31.30 10.85 -25.86
CA THR A 244 -31.70 11.79 -26.91
C THR A 244 -30.86 11.59 -28.18
N LEU A 245 -29.54 11.48 -28.02
CA LEU A 245 -28.63 11.22 -29.15
C LEU A 245 -28.92 9.88 -29.86
N VAL A 246 -29.19 8.84 -29.07
CA VAL A 246 -29.57 7.52 -29.63
C VAL A 246 -30.89 7.61 -30.37
N ALA A 247 -31.91 8.25 -29.78
CA ALA A 247 -33.20 8.44 -30.44
C ALA A 247 -33.11 9.24 -31.75
N GLU A 248 -32.28 10.29 -31.78
CA GLU A 248 -32.00 11.06 -33.00
C GLU A 248 -31.27 10.22 -34.04
N ALA A 249 -30.30 9.40 -33.64
CA ALA A 249 -29.57 8.50 -34.53
C ALA A 249 -30.53 7.44 -35.15
N GLU A 250 -31.36 6.82 -34.31
CA GLU A 250 -32.39 5.86 -34.79
C GLU A 250 -33.40 6.50 -35.73
N ALA A 251 -33.84 7.72 -35.44
CA ALA A 251 -34.76 8.46 -36.32
C ALA A 251 -34.08 8.74 -37.66
N LYS A 252 -32.83 9.20 -37.67
CA LYS A 252 -32.06 9.41 -38.91
C LYS A 252 -31.87 8.12 -39.69
N GLU A 253 -31.58 7.02 -39.05
CA GLU A 253 -31.44 5.69 -39.63
C GLU A 253 -32.76 5.24 -40.31
N LYS A 254 -33.88 5.34 -39.60
CA LYS A 254 -35.21 5.02 -40.16
C LYS A 254 -35.55 5.85 -41.40
N ILE A 255 -35.23 7.17 -41.35
CA ILE A 255 -35.42 8.06 -42.52
C ILE A 255 -34.50 7.63 -43.68
N ALA A 256 -33.23 7.30 -43.40
CA ALA A 256 -32.31 6.84 -44.44
C ALA A 256 -32.75 5.52 -45.08
N ILE A 257 -33.23 4.55 -44.30
CA ILE A 257 -33.78 3.30 -44.76
C ILE A 257 -35.02 3.53 -45.66
N ALA A 258 -35.98 4.34 -45.18
CA ALA A 258 -37.19 4.65 -45.94
C ALA A 258 -36.88 5.38 -47.27
N ARG A 259 -35.90 6.29 -47.28
CA ARG A 259 -35.41 6.92 -48.52
C ARG A 259 -34.75 5.91 -49.46
N GLY A 260 -33.95 5.00 -48.94
CA GLY A 260 -33.33 3.91 -49.69
C GLY A 260 -34.35 2.98 -50.33
N ASP A 261 -35.37 2.56 -49.58
CA ASP A 261 -36.44 1.71 -50.07
C ASP A 261 -37.30 2.42 -51.12
N SER A 262 -37.62 3.70 -50.92
CA SER A 262 -38.32 4.51 -51.91
C SER A 262 -37.50 4.64 -53.21
N ALA A 263 -36.22 4.97 -53.10
CA ALA A 263 -35.31 5.06 -54.25
C ALA A 263 -35.20 3.72 -55.00
N LYS A 264 -35.06 2.60 -54.27
CA LYS A 264 -35.06 1.25 -54.85
C LYS A 264 -36.35 0.95 -55.61
N THR A 265 -37.50 1.29 -55.04
CA THR A 265 -38.81 1.09 -55.70
C THR A 265 -38.91 1.90 -56.98
N ILE A 266 -38.50 3.19 -56.96
CA ILE A 266 -38.49 4.05 -58.14
C ILE A 266 -37.55 3.49 -59.25
N ILE A 267 -36.35 3.07 -58.89
CA ILE A 267 -35.36 2.51 -59.81
C ILE A 267 -35.91 1.24 -60.44
N ASN A 268 -36.47 0.37 -59.60
CA ASN A 268 -37.09 -0.89 -60.14
C ASN A 268 -38.29 -0.63 -61.11
N ALA A 269 -39.16 0.32 -60.73
CA ALA A 269 -40.28 0.73 -61.58
C ALA A 269 -39.79 1.35 -62.89
N ASN A 270 -38.80 2.21 -62.88
CA ASN A 270 -38.18 2.81 -64.08
C ASN A 270 -37.52 1.73 -64.96
N ALA A 271 -36.78 0.77 -64.35
CA ALA A 271 -36.16 -0.32 -65.05
C ALA A 271 -37.19 -1.23 -65.70
N ALA A 272 -38.30 -1.52 -65.01
CA ALA A 272 -39.43 -2.29 -65.59
C ALA A 272 -40.12 -1.54 -66.73
N ALA A 273 -40.36 -0.22 -66.56
CA ALA A 273 -40.94 0.58 -67.64
C ALA A 273 -40.02 0.70 -68.84
N LEU A 274 -38.71 0.85 -68.66
CA LEU A 274 -37.73 0.83 -69.75
C LEU A 274 -37.68 -0.51 -70.42
N SER A 275 -37.69 -1.61 -69.67
CA SER A 275 -37.77 -3.01 -70.25
C SER A 275 -39.03 -3.20 -71.06
N MET A 276 -40.17 -2.70 -70.57
CA MET A 276 -41.44 -2.80 -71.40
C MET A 276 -41.37 -1.96 -72.67
N LYS A 277 -40.81 -0.73 -72.63
CA LYS A 277 -40.59 0.08 -73.80
C LYS A 277 -39.68 -0.60 -74.84
N ILE A 278 -38.59 -1.21 -74.42
CA ILE A 278 -37.68 -1.98 -75.27
C ILE A 278 -38.44 -3.17 -75.91
N LYS A 279 -39.15 -3.92 -75.05
CA LYS A 279 -39.97 -5.04 -75.56
C LYS A 279 -41.02 -4.58 -76.54
N GLN A 280 -41.73 -3.49 -76.32
CA GLN A 280 -42.72 -2.94 -77.30
C GLN A 280 -42.07 -2.51 -78.59
N LYS A 281 -40.84 -1.96 -78.55
CA LYS A 281 -40.14 -1.53 -79.80
C LYS A 281 -39.63 -2.74 -80.61
N GLU A 282 -39.29 -3.83 -79.96
CA GLU A 282 -38.77 -5.05 -80.55
C GLU A 282 -39.88 -6.05 -80.90
N LEU A 283 -41.15 -5.84 -80.43
CA LEU A 283 -42.28 -6.69 -80.68
C LEU A 283 -42.84 -6.44 -82.11
N THR A 284 -42.25 -7.14 -83.05
CA THR A 284 -42.84 -7.26 -84.38
C THR A 284 -44.09 -8.15 -84.31
N PRO A 285 -45.11 -7.93 -85.21
CA PRO A 285 -46.29 -8.82 -85.25
C PRO A 285 -45.95 -10.31 -85.32
N LEU A 286 -44.89 -10.64 -86.00
CA LEU A 286 -44.39 -12.04 -86.19
C LEU A 286 -43.88 -12.63 -84.88
N TYR A 287 -43.24 -11.80 -84.00
CA TYR A 287 -42.75 -12.23 -82.67
C TYR A 287 -43.90 -12.47 -81.68
N VAL A 288 -44.96 -11.65 -81.77
CA VAL A 288 -46.16 -11.81 -80.93
C VAL A 288 -46.91 -13.15 -81.37
N GLU A 289 -46.95 -13.48 -82.64
CA GLU A 289 -47.50 -14.76 -83.11
C GLU A 289 -46.64 -15.94 -82.68
N PHE A 290 -45.31 -15.81 -82.73
CA PHE A 290 -44.38 -16.84 -82.24
C PHE A 290 -44.56 -17.08 -80.75
N VAL A 291 -44.65 -16.06 -79.91
CA VAL A 291 -44.88 -16.17 -78.45
C VAL A 291 -46.25 -16.78 -78.15
N LYS A 292 -47.28 -16.40 -78.89
CA LYS A 292 -48.59 -17.03 -78.76
C LYS A 292 -48.53 -18.51 -79.15
N ALA A 293 -47.84 -18.86 -80.24
CA ALA A 293 -47.65 -20.25 -80.67
C ALA A 293 -46.80 -21.05 -79.64
N SER A 294 -45.77 -20.47 -79.08
CA SER A 294 -44.89 -21.15 -78.05
C SER A 294 -45.58 -21.31 -76.72
N ALA A 295 -46.52 -20.44 -76.35
CA ALA A 295 -47.30 -20.51 -75.11
C ALA A 295 -48.56 -21.39 -75.27
N TRP A 296 -48.80 -21.89 -76.42
CA TRP A 296 -49.94 -22.75 -76.66
C TRP A 296 -49.68 -24.15 -76.12
N ASP A 297 -50.57 -24.64 -75.29
CA ASP A 297 -50.52 -25.98 -74.69
C ASP A 297 -50.97 -27.12 -75.59
N GLY A 298 -51.18 -26.83 -76.85
CA GLY A 298 -51.58 -27.82 -77.84
C GLY A 298 -53.09 -28.24 -77.80
N LYS A 299 -53.84 -27.61 -76.88
CA LYS A 299 -55.28 -27.90 -76.78
C LYS A 299 -56.11 -26.82 -77.49
N LEU A 300 -57.09 -27.23 -78.24
CA LEU A 300 -58.07 -26.33 -78.87
C LEU A 300 -58.97 -25.72 -77.79
N PRO A 301 -59.14 -24.39 -77.74
CA PRO A 301 -60.06 -23.79 -76.79
C PRO A 301 -61.49 -24.31 -77.04
N THR A 302 -62.12 -24.80 -75.98
CA THR A 302 -63.47 -25.35 -76.02
C THR A 302 -64.53 -24.30 -76.29
N THR A 303 -64.20 -23.03 -76.22
CA THR A 303 -65.09 -21.89 -76.55
C THR A 303 -64.34 -20.85 -77.34
N VAL A 304 -64.83 -20.51 -78.55
CA VAL A 304 -64.34 -19.37 -79.33
C VAL A 304 -65.44 -18.32 -79.35
N ALA A 305 -65.17 -17.15 -78.91
CA ALA A 305 -66.06 -15.97 -79.01
C ALA A 305 -65.95 -15.42 -80.40
N GLY A 306 -66.92 -15.68 -81.22
CA GLY A 306 -67.05 -15.08 -82.58
C GLY A 306 -67.62 -13.66 -82.44
N GLY A 307 -67.14 -12.76 -83.27
CA GLY A 307 -67.48 -11.32 -83.24
C GLY A 307 -68.94 -10.95 -83.53
N SER A 308 -69.93 -11.85 -83.44
CA SER A 308 -71.34 -11.61 -83.60
C SER A 308 -72.24 -12.46 -82.68
N GLY A 309 -71.79 -12.63 -81.45
CA GLY A 309 -72.70 -13.14 -80.37
C GLY A 309 -73.09 -14.58 -80.40
N THR A 310 -72.47 -15.44 -81.22
CA THR A 310 -72.79 -16.88 -81.29
C THR A 310 -71.69 -17.68 -80.63
N PHE A 311 -71.97 -18.27 -79.45
CA PHE A 311 -71.08 -19.25 -78.82
C PHE A 311 -71.30 -20.64 -79.42
N LEU A 312 -70.35 -21.13 -80.19
CA LEU A 312 -70.32 -22.48 -80.63
C LEU A 312 -69.59 -23.35 -79.60
N ASN A 313 -70.35 -24.22 -78.95
CA ASN A 313 -69.80 -25.23 -78.07
C ASN A 313 -69.43 -26.49 -78.87
N ILE A 314 -68.12 -26.68 -79.13
CA ILE A 314 -67.64 -27.85 -79.87
C ILE A 314 -67.33 -28.94 -78.84
N LYS A 315 -68.29 -29.85 -78.60
CA LYS A 315 -68.08 -31.10 -77.89
C LYS A 315 -67.37 -32.08 -78.84
N GLN A 316 -66.19 -32.55 -78.44
CA GLN A 316 -65.67 -33.85 -78.93
C GLN A 316 -66.18 -34.94 -78.01
#